data_6a0d5d00a6760fde087a39ddd81329df
#
_entry.id   6a0d5d00a6760fde087a39ddd81329df
#
_cell.length_a   1.000
_cell.length_b   1.000
_cell.length_c   1.000
_cell.angle_alpha   90.00
_cell.angle_beta   90.00
_cell.angle_gamma   90.00
#
_symmetry.space_group_name_H-M   'P 1'
#
loop_
_entity.id
_entity.type
_entity.pdbx_description
1 polymer ?
#
loop_
_entity_poly.entity_id
_entity_poly.type
_entity_poly.pdbx_seq_one_letter_code
_entity_poly.pdbx_strand_id
1 'polypeptide(L)'
;GKVVKLSQPQQFLAQERTIVEKAYPGDIIGVFDPGIFGIGDSLSDEKMKVQFEDFPVFPPEIFARVQPKDSLKRKQFVKGITQLAQEGAIQVFEQKDIGIESFIVGVVGVLQLEVLEYRLINEYSAQLLMNQLAYTVARWVYAEDKKLIDNIKGLDSGMLVYDQKDRPVILVNNEWSLNWILER
;
A
#
# COMPACT_ATOMS: atom_id res chain seq x y z
N GLY A 1 20.49 7.53 1.95
CA GLY A 1 20.25 6.40 1.05
C GLY A 1 21.03 5.18 1.51
N LYS A 2 20.59 4.00 1.13
CA LYS A 2 21.32 2.74 1.36
C LYS A 2 22.18 2.44 0.13
N VAL A 3 23.43 2.01 0.34
CA VAL A 3 24.28 1.53 -0.77
C VAL A 3 23.94 0.06 -1.03
N VAL A 4 23.63 -0.25 -2.28
CA VAL A 4 23.22 -1.58 -2.71
C VAL A 4 24.05 -1.99 -3.92
N LYS A 5 24.59 -3.20 -3.90
CA LYS A 5 25.24 -3.77 -5.07
C LYS A 5 24.19 -4.42 -5.97
N LEU A 6 23.99 -3.85 -7.16
CA LEU A 6 23.14 -4.46 -8.16
C LEU A 6 23.86 -5.67 -8.76
N SER A 7 23.18 -6.83 -8.77
CA SER A 7 23.72 -8.05 -9.37
C SER A 7 22.93 -8.39 -10.63
N GLN A 8 23.67 -8.71 -11.70
CA GLN A 8 23.13 -9.24 -12.94
C GLN A 8 21.92 -8.47 -13.50
N PRO A 9 22.07 -7.20 -13.88
CA PRO A 9 20.98 -6.48 -14.52
C PRO A 9 20.57 -7.20 -15.81
N GLN A 10 19.27 -7.35 -16.02
CA GLN A 10 18.69 -8.10 -17.14
C GLN A 10 17.80 -7.19 -17.97
N GLN A 11 17.86 -7.35 -19.28
CA GLN A 11 16.89 -6.75 -20.18
C GLN A 11 15.91 -7.83 -20.64
N PHE A 12 14.64 -7.46 -20.72
CA PHE A 12 13.58 -8.32 -21.23
C PHE A 12 13.34 -7.99 -22.69
N LEU A 13 13.60 -8.95 -23.58
CA LEU A 13 13.23 -8.91 -24.98
C LEU A 13 12.17 -10.00 -25.20
N ALA A 14 10.90 -9.60 -25.19
CA ALA A 14 9.75 -10.50 -25.21
C ALA A 14 9.79 -11.51 -24.03
N GLN A 15 10.01 -12.80 -24.29
CA GLN A 15 10.11 -13.85 -23.27
C GLN A 15 11.56 -14.19 -22.88
N GLU A 16 12.55 -13.62 -23.56
CA GLU A 16 13.95 -13.92 -23.30
C GLU A 16 14.55 -12.91 -22.30
N ARG A 17 15.40 -13.43 -21.41
CA ARG A 17 16.16 -12.64 -20.44
C ARG A 17 17.61 -12.65 -20.82
N THR A 18 18.16 -11.47 -21.11
CA THR A 18 19.59 -11.32 -21.41
C THR A 18 20.25 -10.46 -20.35
N ILE A 19 21.44 -10.88 -19.87
CA ILE A 19 22.25 -10.06 -18.96
C ILE A 19 22.83 -8.91 -19.77
N VAL A 20 22.69 -7.69 -19.27
CA VAL A 20 23.20 -6.48 -19.92
C VAL A 20 24.30 -5.85 -19.09
N GLU A 21 25.38 -5.46 -19.75
CA GLU A 21 26.49 -4.74 -19.11
C GLU A 21 26.33 -3.21 -19.19
N LYS A 22 25.53 -2.75 -20.14
CA LYS A 22 25.29 -1.32 -20.40
C LYS A 22 23.80 -1.10 -20.68
N ALA A 23 23.26 -0.01 -20.14
CA ALA A 23 21.92 0.48 -20.42
C ALA A 23 21.99 1.98 -20.76
N TYR A 24 21.07 2.43 -21.58
CA TYR A 24 20.97 3.80 -22.06
C TYR A 24 19.69 4.47 -21.55
N PRO A 25 19.62 5.81 -21.53
CA PRO A 25 18.39 6.51 -21.16
C PRO A 25 17.21 6.06 -22.00
N GLY A 26 16.14 5.63 -21.33
CA GLY A 26 14.95 5.06 -21.95
C GLY A 26 14.88 3.53 -21.92
N ASP A 27 15.97 2.85 -21.60
CA ASP A 27 15.98 1.39 -21.44
C ASP A 27 15.26 0.96 -20.17
N ILE A 28 14.53 -0.15 -20.26
CA ILE A 28 13.91 -0.83 -19.11
C ILE A 28 14.78 -2.04 -18.76
N ILE A 29 15.32 -2.05 -17.56
CA ILE A 29 16.15 -3.14 -17.05
C ILE A 29 15.57 -3.72 -15.77
N GLY A 30 15.62 -5.04 -15.64
CA GLY A 30 15.29 -5.74 -14.40
C GLY A 30 16.54 -5.87 -13.53
N VAL A 31 16.39 -5.58 -12.23
CA VAL A 31 17.41 -5.80 -11.23
C VAL A 31 16.87 -6.74 -10.16
N PHE A 32 17.73 -7.55 -9.58
CA PHE A 32 17.35 -8.40 -8.47
C PHE A 32 17.12 -7.52 -7.22
N ASP A 33 15.91 -7.60 -6.65
CA ASP A 33 15.59 -6.93 -5.40
C ASP A 33 15.79 -7.89 -4.21
N PRO A 34 16.69 -7.57 -3.28
CA PRO A 34 16.82 -8.31 -2.03
C PRO A 34 15.72 -7.97 -0.98
N GLY A 35 14.63 -7.35 -1.39
CA GLY A 35 13.50 -6.94 -0.54
C GLY A 35 13.69 -5.58 0.12
N ILE A 36 14.41 -4.68 -0.53
CA ILE A 36 14.71 -3.33 -0.01
C ILE A 36 14.23 -2.20 -0.91
N PHE A 37 13.84 -2.49 -2.15
CA PHE A 37 13.34 -1.51 -3.10
C PHE A 37 11.82 -1.33 -2.97
N GLY A 38 11.36 -0.10 -3.05
CA GLY A 38 9.96 0.25 -3.19
C GLY A 38 9.66 0.80 -4.57
N ILE A 39 8.41 0.74 -4.99
CA ILE A 39 7.97 1.44 -6.20
C ILE A 39 8.17 2.95 -6.00
N GLY A 40 8.79 3.61 -6.98
CA GLY A 40 9.16 5.03 -6.91
C GLY A 40 10.56 5.29 -6.36
N ASP A 41 11.28 4.27 -5.85
CA ASP A 41 12.64 4.46 -5.41
C ASP A 41 13.56 4.83 -6.58
N SER A 42 14.38 5.85 -6.37
CA SER A 42 15.41 6.26 -7.32
C SER A 42 16.74 5.60 -6.99
N LEU A 43 17.35 4.96 -7.98
CA LEU A 43 18.69 4.39 -7.87
C LEU A 43 19.68 5.33 -8.58
N SER A 44 20.74 5.70 -7.90
CA SER A 44 21.78 6.58 -8.45
C SER A 44 23.16 6.14 -8.03
N ASP A 45 24.17 6.56 -8.76
CA ASP A 45 25.57 6.45 -8.36
C ASP A 45 25.84 7.31 -7.11
N GLU A 46 26.82 6.95 -6.28
CA GLU A 46 27.23 7.70 -5.08
C GLU A 46 27.54 9.19 -5.37
N LYS A 47 27.98 9.49 -6.59
CA LYS A 47 28.35 10.84 -7.01
C LYS A 47 27.19 11.72 -7.45
N MET A 48 26.07 11.14 -7.84
CA MET A 48 24.88 11.86 -8.30
C MET A 48 23.68 11.48 -7.43
N LYS A 49 23.27 12.39 -6.57
CA LYS A 49 22.00 12.25 -5.83
C LYS A 49 20.87 12.75 -6.73
N VAL A 50 20.31 11.85 -7.51
CA VAL A 50 19.11 12.13 -8.31
C VAL A 50 17.92 11.46 -7.62
N GLN A 51 16.85 12.21 -7.44
CA GLN A 51 15.57 11.70 -6.99
C GLN A 51 14.53 12.15 -8.02
N PHE A 52 13.83 11.19 -8.59
CA PHE A 52 12.68 11.45 -9.45
C PHE A 52 11.43 11.70 -8.59
N GLU A 53 10.45 12.36 -9.17
CA GLU A 53 9.15 12.55 -8.54
C GLU A 53 8.47 11.18 -8.30
N ASP A 54 7.78 11.06 -7.17
CA ASP A 54 7.00 9.87 -6.86
C ASP A 54 5.87 9.68 -7.87
N PHE A 55 5.49 8.43 -8.12
CA PHE A 55 4.31 8.15 -8.94
C PHE A 55 3.05 8.69 -8.26
N PRO A 56 2.12 9.29 -9.03
CA PRO A 56 0.86 9.74 -8.48
C PRO A 56 0.06 8.55 -7.93
N VAL A 57 -0.33 8.65 -6.67
CA VAL A 57 -1.18 7.64 -6.03
C VAL A 57 -2.61 8.18 -6.02
N PHE A 58 -3.52 7.48 -6.67
CA PHE A 58 -4.93 7.84 -6.65
C PHE A 58 -5.53 7.56 -5.28
N PRO A 59 -6.33 8.48 -4.72
CA PRO A 59 -7.03 8.21 -3.48
C PRO A 59 -8.00 7.04 -3.66
N PRO A 60 -8.11 6.13 -2.69
CA PRO A 60 -9.03 5.03 -2.78
C PRO A 60 -10.48 5.51 -2.60
N GLU A 61 -11.40 4.87 -3.32
CA GLU A 61 -12.84 5.17 -3.30
C GLU A 61 -13.66 3.99 -2.74
N ILE A 62 -13.08 2.81 -2.68
CA ILE A 62 -13.71 1.59 -2.18
C ILE A 62 -12.84 1.01 -1.08
N PHE A 63 -13.46 0.69 0.04
CA PHE A 63 -12.78 0.15 1.21
C PHE A 63 -13.38 -1.19 1.61
N ALA A 64 -12.52 -2.13 1.97
CA ALA A 64 -12.92 -3.42 2.48
C ALA A 64 -12.09 -3.82 3.71
N ARG A 65 -12.73 -4.39 4.70
CA ARG A 65 -12.05 -5.08 5.80
C ARG A 65 -11.71 -6.49 5.35
N VAL A 66 -10.45 -6.85 5.45
CA VAL A 66 -9.94 -8.17 5.06
C VAL A 66 -9.24 -8.85 6.22
N GLN A 67 -9.48 -10.14 6.36
CA GLN A 67 -8.87 -10.98 7.40
C GLN A 67 -8.65 -12.40 6.86
N PRO A 68 -7.68 -13.16 7.37
CA PRO A 68 -7.49 -14.54 6.96
C PRO A 68 -8.67 -15.38 7.39
N LYS A 69 -9.17 -16.25 6.49
CA LYS A 69 -10.23 -17.21 6.83
C LYS A 69 -9.72 -18.32 7.75
N ASP A 70 -8.44 -18.65 7.65
CA ASP A 70 -7.74 -19.62 8.47
C ASP A 70 -6.60 -18.95 9.23
N SER A 71 -6.65 -18.98 10.56
CA SER A 71 -5.63 -18.40 11.42
C SER A 71 -4.24 -19.04 11.24
N LEU A 72 -4.18 -20.32 10.83
CA LEU A 72 -2.91 -21.00 10.53
C LEU A 72 -2.20 -20.39 9.30
N LYS A 73 -2.96 -19.76 8.41
CA LYS A 73 -2.43 -19.09 7.20
C LYS A 73 -2.14 -17.60 7.39
N ARG A 74 -2.21 -17.12 8.63
CA ARG A 74 -1.99 -15.71 8.95
C ARG A 74 -0.68 -15.14 8.41
N LYS A 75 0.43 -15.87 8.55
CA LYS A 75 1.76 -15.40 8.08
C LYS A 75 1.77 -15.21 6.56
N GLN A 76 1.19 -16.15 5.83
CA GLN A 76 1.07 -16.08 4.37
C GLN A 76 0.17 -14.94 3.94
N PHE A 77 -0.96 -14.76 4.64
CA PHE A 77 -1.90 -13.66 4.41
C PHE A 77 -1.23 -12.29 4.60
N VAL A 78 -0.58 -12.07 5.75
CA VAL A 78 0.12 -10.80 6.04
C VAL A 78 1.21 -10.54 5.01
N LYS A 79 2.01 -11.57 4.65
CA LYS A 79 3.04 -11.46 3.62
C LYS A 79 2.43 -11.03 2.29
N GLY A 80 1.33 -11.66 1.86
CA GLY A 80 0.65 -11.34 0.61
C GLY A 80 0.09 -9.92 0.60
N ILE A 81 -0.63 -9.51 1.63
CA ILE A 81 -1.15 -8.14 1.79
C ILE A 81 -0.02 -7.11 1.71
N THR A 82 1.06 -7.33 2.46
CA THR A 82 2.21 -6.41 2.48
C THR A 82 2.87 -6.28 1.11
N GLN A 83 3.06 -7.40 0.42
CA GLN A 83 3.68 -7.39 -0.90
C GLN A 83 2.79 -6.73 -1.95
N LEU A 84 1.48 -7.03 -1.98
CA LEU A 84 0.53 -6.39 -2.89
C LEU A 84 0.41 -4.87 -2.66
N ALA A 85 0.55 -4.45 -1.41
CA ALA A 85 0.59 -3.03 -1.08
C ALA A 85 1.90 -2.36 -1.55
N GLN A 86 3.05 -3.04 -1.41
CA GLN A 86 4.33 -2.56 -1.92
C GLN A 86 4.35 -2.45 -3.46
N GLU A 87 3.64 -3.34 -4.15
CA GLU A 87 3.47 -3.30 -5.60
C GLU A 87 2.48 -2.19 -6.05
N GLY A 88 1.84 -1.49 -5.12
CA GLY A 88 0.86 -0.46 -5.43
C GLY A 88 -0.49 -0.98 -5.95
N ALA A 89 -0.72 -2.30 -5.88
CA ALA A 89 -1.97 -2.91 -6.31
C ALA A 89 -3.16 -2.52 -5.41
N ILE A 90 -2.88 -2.30 -4.13
CA ILE A 90 -3.83 -1.91 -3.09
C ILE A 90 -3.20 -0.89 -2.16
N GLN A 91 -4.02 -0.11 -1.46
CA GLN A 91 -3.59 0.65 -0.29
C GLN A 91 -4.04 -0.07 0.98
N VAL A 92 -3.17 -0.13 1.98
CA VAL A 92 -3.44 -0.85 3.23
C VAL A 92 -3.44 0.14 4.38
N PHE A 93 -4.45 0.01 5.22
CA PHE A 93 -4.62 0.79 6.43
C PHE A 93 -4.82 -0.13 7.63
N GLU A 94 -4.31 0.29 8.77
CA GLU A 94 -4.41 -0.44 10.03
C GLU A 94 -5.21 0.36 11.05
N GLN A 95 -5.99 -0.33 11.83
CA GLN A 95 -6.72 0.22 12.96
C GLN A 95 -6.03 -0.24 14.25
N LYS A 96 -5.38 0.68 14.96
CA LYS A 96 -4.53 0.35 16.13
C LYS A 96 -5.28 -0.33 17.29
N ASP A 97 -6.58 -0.10 17.38
CA ASP A 97 -7.40 -0.64 18.48
C ASP A 97 -7.96 -2.04 18.19
N ILE A 98 -7.83 -2.52 16.98
CA ILE A 98 -8.28 -3.86 16.56
C ILE A 98 -7.02 -4.63 16.17
N GLY A 99 -6.70 -5.67 16.91
CA GLY A 99 -5.44 -6.43 16.76
C GLY A 99 -5.05 -6.77 15.32
N ILE A 100 -3.81 -7.19 15.14
CA ILE A 100 -3.07 -7.38 13.87
C ILE A 100 -3.73 -8.39 12.88
N GLU A 101 -4.96 -8.82 13.14
CA GLU A 101 -5.62 -9.88 12.37
C GLU A 101 -6.47 -9.37 11.20
N SER A 102 -6.77 -8.07 11.16
CA SER A 102 -7.56 -7.49 10.07
C SER A 102 -6.91 -6.22 9.54
N PHE A 103 -6.92 -6.11 8.21
CA PHE A 103 -6.50 -4.90 7.51
C PHE A 103 -7.71 -4.23 6.87
N ILE A 104 -7.63 -2.94 6.68
CA ILE A 104 -8.53 -2.21 5.80
C ILE A 104 -7.78 -1.99 4.49
N VAL A 105 -8.36 -2.45 3.40
CA VAL A 105 -7.82 -2.29 2.06
C VAL A 105 -8.62 -1.21 1.36
N GLY A 106 -7.90 -0.26 0.76
CA GLY A 106 -8.47 0.78 -0.09
C GLY A 106 -8.05 0.58 -1.54
N VAL A 107 -9.00 0.68 -2.45
CA VAL A 107 -8.80 0.52 -3.90
C VAL A 107 -9.60 1.57 -4.67
N VAL A 108 -9.17 1.84 -5.90
CA VAL A 108 -9.87 2.77 -6.79
C VAL A 108 -11.07 2.10 -7.46
N GLY A 109 -10.96 0.81 -7.80
CA GLY A 109 -12.01 0.05 -8.48
C GLY A 109 -12.21 -1.35 -7.89
N VAL A 110 -13.43 -1.88 -8.00
CA VAL A 110 -13.84 -3.17 -7.45
C VAL A 110 -13.00 -4.35 -7.97
N LEU A 111 -12.56 -4.29 -9.22
CA LEU A 111 -11.72 -5.32 -9.82
C LEU A 111 -10.39 -5.53 -9.07
N GLN A 112 -9.86 -4.49 -8.43
CA GLN A 112 -8.65 -4.64 -7.61
C GLN A 112 -8.89 -5.53 -6.39
N LEU A 113 -10.11 -5.57 -5.84
CA LEU A 113 -10.47 -6.48 -4.75
C LEU A 113 -10.53 -7.94 -5.24
N GLU A 114 -11.04 -8.17 -6.45
CA GLU A 114 -11.05 -9.50 -7.07
C GLU A 114 -9.62 -9.99 -7.35
N VAL A 115 -8.77 -9.12 -7.86
CA VAL A 115 -7.32 -9.41 -8.08
C VAL A 115 -6.63 -9.71 -6.75
N LEU A 116 -6.92 -8.94 -5.70
CA LEU A 116 -6.40 -9.18 -4.36
C LEU A 116 -6.76 -10.59 -3.87
N GLU A 117 -8.06 -10.97 -3.96
CA GLU A 117 -8.52 -12.28 -3.54
C GLU A 117 -7.86 -13.40 -4.36
N TYR A 118 -7.86 -13.27 -5.68
CA TYR A 118 -7.24 -14.23 -6.58
C TYR A 118 -5.76 -14.46 -6.26
N ARG A 119 -4.99 -13.39 -6.09
CA ARG A 119 -3.56 -13.46 -5.81
C ARG A 119 -3.27 -14.04 -4.43
N LEU A 120 -4.03 -13.67 -3.39
CA LEU A 120 -3.85 -14.24 -2.05
C LEU A 120 -4.10 -15.75 -2.05
N ILE A 121 -5.10 -16.22 -2.77
CA ILE A 121 -5.40 -17.66 -2.87
C ILE A 121 -4.32 -18.39 -3.66
N ASN A 122 -3.96 -17.90 -4.85
CA ASN A 122 -3.14 -18.66 -5.80
C ASN A 122 -1.63 -18.50 -5.55
N GLU A 123 -1.17 -17.32 -5.09
CA GLU A 123 0.26 -17.07 -4.88
C GLU A 123 0.69 -17.32 -3.44
N TYR A 124 -0.21 -17.07 -2.45
CA TYR A 124 0.12 -17.16 -1.03
C TYR A 124 -0.60 -18.30 -0.31
N SER A 125 -1.48 -19.05 -0.99
CA SER A 125 -2.31 -20.12 -0.42
C SER A 125 -3.08 -19.67 0.82
N ALA A 126 -3.54 -18.41 0.83
CA ALA A 126 -4.25 -17.78 1.93
C ALA A 126 -5.66 -17.34 1.48
N GLN A 127 -6.69 -18.02 1.96
CA GLN A 127 -8.08 -17.58 1.78
C GLN A 127 -8.37 -16.42 2.73
N LEU A 128 -9.24 -15.50 2.30
CA LEU A 128 -9.63 -14.35 3.10
C LEU A 128 -11.15 -14.26 3.27
N LEU A 129 -11.56 -13.58 4.33
CA LEU A 129 -12.88 -13.01 4.48
C LEU A 129 -12.79 -11.54 4.15
N MET A 130 -13.69 -11.06 3.30
CA MET A 130 -13.73 -9.68 2.84
C MET A 130 -15.12 -9.10 3.11
N ASN A 131 -15.15 -7.97 3.81
CA ASN A 131 -16.36 -7.22 4.10
C ASN A 131 -16.19 -5.79 3.60
N GLN A 132 -16.96 -5.39 2.62
CA GLN A 132 -16.95 -4.01 2.11
C GLN A 132 -17.44 -3.05 3.18
N LEU A 133 -16.76 -1.91 3.30
CA LEU A 133 -17.10 -0.83 4.22
C LEU A 133 -17.87 0.27 3.48
N ALA A 134 -18.69 1.01 4.21
CA ALA A 134 -19.51 2.09 3.65
C ALA A 134 -18.74 3.42 3.45
N TYR A 135 -17.42 3.39 3.56
CA TYR A 135 -16.57 4.57 3.35
C TYR A 135 -16.20 4.72 1.88
N THR A 136 -16.15 5.97 1.42
CA THR A 136 -15.78 6.30 0.03
C THR A 136 -14.69 7.37 -0.05
N VAL A 137 -14.37 8.01 1.07
CA VAL A 137 -13.40 9.11 1.12
C VAL A 137 -12.34 8.82 2.17
N ALA A 138 -11.08 8.98 1.81
CA ALA A 138 -9.95 8.96 2.72
C ALA A 138 -9.26 10.33 2.74
N ARG A 139 -8.92 10.83 3.93
CA ARG A 139 -8.16 12.07 4.10
C ARG A 139 -7.07 11.89 5.15
N TRP A 140 -5.84 12.22 4.77
CA TRP A 140 -4.72 12.25 5.69
C TRP A 140 -4.89 13.43 6.66
N VAL A 141 -4.67 13.15 7.94
CA VAL A 141 -4.80 14.14 9.00
C VAL A 141 -3.40 14.59 9.41
N TYR A 142 -3.23 15.89 9.50
CA TYR A 142 -2.03 16.50 10.07
C TYR A 142 -2.40 17.31 11.31
N ALA A 143 -1.67 17.11 12.39
CA ALA A 143 -1.77 17.93 13.59
C ALA A 143 -0.37 18.16 14.17
N GLU A 144 -0.11 19.36 14.67
CA GLU A 144 1.14 19.69 15.36
C GLU A 144 1.28 18.91 16.68
N ASP A 145 0.17 18.73 17.39
CA ASP A 145 0.10 17.90 18.58
C ASP A 145 -0.60 16.58 18.28
N LYS A 146 0.12 15.46 18.41
CA LYS A 146 -0.41 14.10 18.20
C LYS A 146 -1.59 13.77 19.13
N LYS A 147 -1.70 14.40 20.29
CA LYS A 147 -2.83 14.20 21.21
C LYS A 147 -4.16 14.65 20.62
N LEU A 148 -4.13 15.62 19.70
CA LEU A 148 -5.35 16.06 18.99
C LEU A 148 -5.90 14.94 18.10
N ILE A 149 -5.03 14.13 17.51
CA ILE A 149 -5.42 12.99 16.67
C ILE A 149 -6.08 11.90 17.53
N ASP A 150 -5.61 11.69 18.76
CA ASP A 150 -6.22 10.71 19.66
C ASP A 150 -7.64 11.11 20.10
N ASN A 151 -7.93 12.41 20.15
CA ASN A 151 -9.27 12.94 20.45
C ASN A 151 -10.25 12.80 19.29
N ILE A 152 -9.76 12.58 18.07
CA ILE A 152 -10.59 12.27 16.89
C ILE A 152 -11.19 10.86 17.00
N LYS A 153 -10.71 10.01 17.90
CA LYS A 153 -11.29 8.70 18.22
C LYS A 153 -12.71 8.89 18.77
N GLY A 154 -13.68 8.36 18.06
CA GLY A 154 -15.09 8.43 18.43
C GLY A 154 -15.94 9.37 17.59
N LEU A 155 -15.47 9.72 16.42
CA LEU A 155 -16.32 10.40 15.42
C LEU A 155 -17.46 9.48 15.01
N ASP A 156 -18.70 9.90 15.28
CA ASP A 156 -19.93 9.15 14.98
C ASP A 156 -20.09 8.81 13.48
N SER A 157 -19.32 9.47 12.60
CA SER A 157 -19.45 9.38 11.14
C SER A 157 -18.16 9.00 10.40
N GLY A 158 -17.09 8.64 11.09
CA GLY A 158 -15.79 8.33 10.48
C GLY A 158 -15.02 7.23 11.20
N MET A 159 -13.95 6.78 10.58
CA MET A 159 -13.02 5.80 11.15
C MET A 159 -11.59 6.33 11.06
N LEU A 160 -10.88 6.40 12.18
CA LEU A 160 -9.46 6.70 12.21
C LEU A 160 -8.66 5.41 11.94
N VAL A 161 -7.81 5.46 10.93
CA VAL A 161 -6.89 4.39 10.54
C VAL A 161 -5.50 4.98 10.29
N TYR A 162 -4.51 4.13 10.10
CA TYR A 162 -3.14 4.52 9.83
C TYR A 162 -2.66 3.85 8.55
N ASP A 163 -1.96 4.59 7.71
CA ASP A 163 -1.34 4.05 6.51
C ASP A 163 -0.02 3.32 6.83
N GLN A 164 0.61 2.72 5.82
CA GLN A 164 1.88 1.99 5.97
C GLN A 164 3.07 2.84 6.47
N LYS A 165 2.97 4.18 6.39
CA LYS A 165 3.96 5.12 6.93
C LYS A 165 3.57 5.62 8.33
N ASP A 166 2.61 4.95 9.00
CA ASP A 166 2.05 5.32 10.31
C ASP A 166 1.43 6.73 10.33
N ARG A 167 0.95 7.21 9.18
CA ARG A 167 0.26 8.49 9.09
C ARG A 167 -1.23 8.30 9.33
N PRO A 168 -1.85 9.14 10.18
CA PRO A 168 -3.28 9.04 10.46
C PRO A 168 -4.13 9.41 9.24
N VAL A 169 -5.18 8.65 9.01
CA VAL A 169 -6.14 8.81 7.92
C VAL A 169 -7.54 8.68 8.48
N ILE A 170 -8.43 9.59 8.12
CA ILE A 170 -9.84 9.47 8.42
C ILE A 170 -10.56 8.92 7.19
N LEU A 171 -11.33 7.87 7.38
CA LEU A 171 -12.25 7.33 6.41
C LEU A 171 -13.65 7.86 6.73
N VAL A 172 -14.33 8.41 5.74
CA VAL A 172 -15.70 8.92 5.86
C VAL A 172 -16.59 8.44 4.72
N ASN A 173 -17.90 8.48 4.94
CA ASN A 173 -18.86 7.96 3.98
C ASN A 173 -19.02 8.88 2.75
N ASN A 174 -18.83 10.20 2.92
CA ASN A 174 -18.95 11.19 1.86
C ASN A 174 -18.29 12.51 2.25
N GLU A 175 -18.17 13.43 1.30
CA GLU A 175 -17.57 14.76 1.50
C GLU A 175 -18.36 15.63 2.51
N TRP A 176 -19.68 15.44 2.65
CA TRP A 176 -20.47 16.18 3.64
C TRP A 176 -20.04 15.79 5.07
N SER A 177 -19.87 14.49 5.33
CA SER A 177 -19.35 14.00 6.61
C SER A 177 -17.95 14.54 6.90
N LEU A 178 -17.11 14.69 5.88
CA LEU A 178 -15.78 15.29 6.02
C LEU A 178 -15.89 16.76 6.45
N ASN A 179 -16.70 17.56 5.76
CA ASN A 179 -16.89 18.98 6.06
C ASN A 179 -17.40 19.19 7.49
N TRP A 180 -18.33 18.34 7.92
CA TRP A 180 -18.85 18.39 9.29
C TRP A 180 -17.77 18.11 10.37
N ILE A 181 -16.81 17.23 10.06
CA ILE A 181 -15.65 16.97 10.92
C ILE A 181 -14.69 18.18 10.97
N LEU A 182 -14.50 18.86 9.84
CA LEU A 182 -13.61 20.01 9.72
C LEU A 182 -14.14 21.29 10.40
N GLU A 183 -15.43 21.40 10.61
CA GLU A 183 -16.09 22.55 11.24
C GLU A 183 -16.14 22.48 12.77
N ARG A 184 -15.67 21.38 13.38
CA ARG A 184 -15.63 21.15 14.85
C ARG A 184 -14.26 21.32 15.44
#